data_e48dfdeb9685a882e2ea333b8bf7ccd4
#
_entry.id   e48dfdeb9685a882e2ea333b8bf7ccd4
#
_cell.length_a   1.000
_cell.length_b   1.000
_cell.length_c   1.000
_cell.angle_alpha   90.00
_cell.angle_beta   90.00
_cell.angle_gamma   90.00
#
_symmetry.space_group_name_H-M   'P 1'
#
loop_
_entity.id
_entity.type
_entity.pdbx_description
1 polymer ?
#
loop_
_entity_poly.entity_id
_entity_poly.type
_entity_poly.pdbx_seq_one_letter_code
_entity_poly.pdbx_strand_id
1 'polypeptide(L)'
;MSRAEDENLRIDFICLHLYLGNNPVLFLDKVDYIFQKYNKPIWITEMAVVDNSASSVEDNKHTISEVLGTMRVLLPELYNRQYVKRFAWFNGTKDSPNFPRLASSILYDEDDNLTELGEYYANYKPNLLSGSGSDPVIEIVQEVPGNFLQNGTFESGDITPWAGFKNAVLTSSAQEPNTGNFLARIEPHDGSIFQIFDLEINKKYELSFFSRWKSEPSNTFNVVIRNEEDGNKFKFVEHEIPKSDEWTETKLEFTVPDSVSLSKLVFYKPQLDPILPTFFLDDVVVLEKE
;
A
#
# COMPACT_ATOMS: atom_id res chain seq x y z
N MET A 1 26.66 4.50 -8.91
CA MET A 1 27.00 4.07 -7.55
C MET A 1 28.29 3.25 -7.56
N SER A 2 28.40 2.12 -8.27
CA SER A 2 29.63 1.29 -8.27
C SER A 2 30.93 2.09 -8.46
N ARG A 3 30.98 2.97 -9.47
CA ARG A 3 32.17 3.79 -9.70
C ARG A 3 32.51 4.74 -8.53
N ALA A 4 31.50 5.28 -7.87
CA ALA A 4 31.71 6.15 -6.72
C ALA A 4 32.21 5.37 -5.50
N GLU A 5 31.78 4.12 -5.35
CA GLU A 5 32.28 3.20 -4.33
C GLU A 5 33.71 2.77 -4.62
N ASP A 6 34.01 2.43 -5.88
CA ASP A 6 35.36 2.05 -6.33
C ASP A 6 36.38 3.18 -6.15
N GLU A 7 35.95 4.44 -6.36
CA GLU A 7 36.75 5.65 -6.19
C GLU A 7 36.69 6.23 -4.75
N ASN A 8 35.99 5.54 -3.81
CA ASN A 8 35.79 5.96 -2.42
C ASN A 8 35.25 7.41 -2.28
N LEU A 9 34.33 7.79 -3.16
CA LEU A 9 33.71 9.11 -3.14
C LEU A 9 32.64 9.21 -2.04
N ARG A 10 32.58 10.36 -1.38
CA ARG A 10 31.51 10.61 -0.41
C ARG A 10 30.17 10.79 -1.13
N ILE A 11 29.18 10.02 -0.70
CA ILE A 11 27.79 10.11 -1.18
C ILE A 11 26.90 10.33 0.04
N ASP A 12 26.26 11.48 0.14
CA ASP A 12 25.39 11.85 1.26
C ASP A 12 23.93 11.46 1.01
N PHE A 13 23.47 11.50 -0.24
CA PHE A 13 22.09 11.15 -0.63
C PHE A 13 22.03 10.72 -2.11
N ILE A 14 20.90 10.12 -2.49
CA ILE A 14 20.60 9.73 -3.86
C ILE A 14 19.46 10.57 -4.41
N CYS A 15 19.65 11.15 -5.59
CA CYS A 15 18.59 11.84 -6.33
C CYS A 15 17.87 10.86 -7.25
N LEU A 16 16.54 10.96 -7.28
CA LEU A 16 15.68 10.20 -8.18
C LEU A 16 14.79 11.12 -9.01
N HIS A 17 14.57 10.74 -10.27
CA HIS A 17 13.48 11.21 -11.09
C HIS A 17 12.52 10.04 -11.32
N LEU A 18 11.24 10.20 -10.98
CA LEU A 18 10.23 9.16 -11.05
C LEU A 18 9.05 9.58 -11.94
N TYR A 19 9.05 9.09 -13.15
CA TYR A 19 7.98 9.27 -14.13
C TYR A 19 7.32 7.92 -14.40
N LEU A 20 6.21 7.63 -13.71
CA LEU A 20 5.56 6.33 -13.70
C LEU A 20 4.07 6.45 -14.04
N GLY A 21 3.45 5.33 -14.38
CA GLY A 21 1.99 5.27 -14.60
C GLY A 21 1.20 5.61 -13.33
N ASN A 22 -0.11 5.83 -13.48
CA ASN A 22 -1.00 6.26 -12.40
C ASN A 22 -1.27 5.14 -11.38
N ASN A 23 -0.22 4.78 -10.64
CA ASN A 23 -0.27 3.80 -9.56
C ASN A 23 0.77 4.16 -8.48
N PRO A 24 0.35 4.60 -7.28
CA PRO A 24 1.25 5.04 -6.22
C PRO A 24 2.23 3.94 -5.77
N VAL A 25 1.84 2.67 -5.81
CA VAL A 25 2.68 1.54 -5.41
C VAL A 25 3.96 1.48 -6.25
N LEU A 26 3.88 1.74 -7.56
CA LEU A 26 5.06 1.72 -8.43
C LEU A 26 6.11 2.77 -8.01
N PHE A 27 5.67 3.93 -7.53
CA PHE A 27 6.56 4.97 -7.01
C PHE A 27 7.23 4.52 -5.71
N LEU A 28 6.42 4.02 -4.79
CA LEU A 28 6.86 3.61 -3.46
C LEU A 28 7.84 2.43 -3.54
N ASP A 29 7.49 1.39 -4.27
CA ASP A 29 8.36 0.22 -4.51
C ASP A 29 9.72 0.63 -5.08
N LYS A 30 9.71 1.61 -6.01
CA LYS A 30 10.96 2.08 -6.61
C LYS A 30 11.83 2.81 -5.61
N VAL A 31 11.23 3.63 -4.78
CA VAL A 31 11.93 4.37 -3.72
C VAL A 31 12.48 3.40 -2.67
N ASP A 32 11.67 2.45 -2.23
CA ASP A 32 12.04 1.44 -1.24
C ASP A 32 13.17 0.55 -1.76
N TYR A 33 13.07 0.08 -3.02
CA TYR A 33 14.14 -0.69 -3.66
C TYR A 33 15.49 0.06 -3.69
N ILE A 34 15.48 1.36 -4.02
CA ILE A 34 16.70 2.16 -4.06
C ILE A 34 17.29 2.33 -2.65
N PHE A 35 16.44 2.57 -1.65
CA PHE A 35 16.90 2.65 -0.27
C PHE A 35 17.51 1.34 0.22
N GLN A 36 16.82 0.22 0.02
CA GLN A 36 17.30 -1.12 0.38
C GLN A 36 18.67 -1.43 -0.28
N LYS A 37 18.80 -1.04 -1.54
CA LYS A 37 20.02 -1.32 -2.30
C LYS A 37 21.22 -0.51 -1.85
N TYR A 38 21.03 0.75 -1.47
CA TYR A 38 22.14 1.69 -1.26
C TYR A 38 22.25 2.22 0.18
N ASN A 39 21.22 2.03 0.98
CA ASN A 39 21.12 2.50 2.37
C ASN A 39 21.54 3.98 2.52
N LYS A 40 21.05 4.84 1.64
CA LYS A 40 21.33 6.28 1.61
C LYS A 40 20.03 7.08 1.60
N PRO A 41 19.99 8.27 2.25
CA PRO A 41 18.86 9.17 2.14
C PRO A 41 18.49 9.45 0.67
N ILE A 42 17.20 9.61 0.41
CA ILE A 42 16.67 9.81 -0.94
C ILE A 42 16.10 11.23 -1.07
N TRP A 43 16.41 11.87 -2.18
CA TRP A 43 15.76 13.08 -2.67
C TRP A 43 15.09 12.76 -3.99
N ILE A 44 13.76 12.88 -4.04
CA ILE A 44 12.99 12.77 -5.28
C ILE A 44 12.88 14.18 -5.85
N THR A 45 13.79 14.52 -6.74
CA THR A 45 13.89 15.87 -7.31
C THR A 45 12.85 16.14 -8.37
N GLU A 46 12.30 15.08 -9.00
CA GLU A 46 11.18 15.14 -9.93
C GLU A 46 10.34 13.89 -9.81
N MET A 47 9.03 14.05 -9.74
CA MET A 47 8.08 12.93 -9.88
C MET A 47 6.78 13.39 -10.51
N ALA A 48 6.21 12.57 -11.38
CA ALA A 48 4.91 12.80 -11.99
C ALA A 48 4.27 11.48 -12.45
N VAL A 49 2.95 11.46 -12.52
CA VAL A 49 2.25 10.45 -13.29
C VAL A 49 2.39 10.76 -14.77
N VAL A 50 2.72 9.75 -15.58
CA VAL A 50 2.97 9.90 -17.00
C VAL A 50 2.21 8.86 -17.82
N ASP A 51 1.59 9.28 -18.89
CA ASP A 51 1.13 8.39 -19.96
C ASP A 51 2.13 8.36 -21.12
N ASN A 52 2.99 7.36 -21.14
CA ASN A 52 4.03 7.22 -22.18
C ASN A 52 3.44 6.97 -23.59
N SER A 53 2.14 6.62 -23.69
CA SER A 53 1.47 6.38 -24.96
C SER A 53 0.83 7.64 -25.56
N ALA A 54 0.63 8.70 -24.77
CA ALA A 54 -0.01 9.92 -25.22
C ALA A 54 0.84 10.67 -26.25
N SER A 55 0.27 10.96 -27.39
CA SER A 55 0.83 11.78 -28.48
C SER A 55 0.20 13.16 -28.55
N SER A 56 -0.99 13.33 -27.98
CA SER A 56 -1.69 14.60 -27.77
C SER A 56 -2.27 14.66 -26.37
N VAL A 57 -2.77 15.82 -25.95
CA VAL A 57 -3.40 16.00 -24.63
C VAL A 57 -4.65 15.13 -24.52
N GLU A 58 -5.42 15.04 -25.61
CA GLU A 58 -6.67 14.29 -25.69
C GLU A 58 -6.43 12.77 -25.62
N ASP A 59 -5.25 12.30 -26.06
CA ASP A 59 -4.87 10.88 -26.02
C ASP A 59 -4.43 10.44 -24.62
N ASN A 60 -4.22 11.38 -23.70
CA ASN A 60 -3.80 11.02 -22.34
C ASN A 60 -4.93 10.29 -21.61
N LYS A 61 -4.68 9.05 -21.22
CA LYS A 61 -5.68 8.18 -20.60
C LYS A 61 -5.97 8.48 -19.14
N HIS A 62 -5.21 9.41 -18.54
CA HIS A 62 -5.42 9.83 -17.15
C HIS A 62 -6.05 11.20 -17.10
N THR A 63 -6.93 11.42 -16.13
CA THR A 63 -7.47 12.73 -15.76
C THR A 63 -6.69 13.34 -14.61
N ILE A 64 -6.75 14.65 -14.43
CA ILE A 64 -6.17 15.36 -13.26
C ILE A 64 -6.75 14.79 -11.96
N SER A 65 -8.05 14.51 -11.91
CA SER A 65 -8.72 13.96 -10.73
C SER A 65 -8.22 12.55 -10.35
N GLU A 66 -7.96 11.69 -11.35
CA GLU A 66 -7.36 10.37 -11.10
C GLU A 66 -5.93 10.48 -10.56
N VAL A 67 -5.14 11.42 -11.11
CA VAL A 67 -3.78 11.68 -10.62
C VAL A 67 -3.80 12.29 -9.22
N LEU A 68 -4.78 13.14 -8.91
CA LEU A 68 -5.02 13.64 -7.57
C LEU A 68 -5.28 12.49 -6.57
N GLY A 69 -6.06 11.49 -6.97
CA GLY A 69 -6.25 10.26 -6.19
C GLY A 69 -4.92 9.58 -5.85
N THR A 70 -4.04 9.43 -6.84
CA THR A 70 -2.67 8.90 -6.64
C THR A 70 -1.83 9.81 -5.75
N MET A 71 -1.86 11.12 -5.95
CA MET A 71 -1.09 12.07 -5.14
C MET A 71 -1.50 12.04 -3.66
N ARG A 72 -2.80 11.89 -3.37
CA ARG A 72 -3.31 11.79 -2.00
C ARG A 72 -2.79 10.58 -1.23
N VAL A 73 -2.48 9.51 -1.92
CA VAL A 73 -1.83 8.34 -1.33
C VAL A 73 -0.31 8.55 -1.25
N LEU A 74 0.28 9.03 -2.35
CA LEU A 74 1.74 9.06 -2.51
C LEU A 74 2.43 10.05 -1.56
N LEU A 75 1.89 11.27 -1.38
CA LEU A 75 2.59 12.28 -0.58
C LEU A 75 2.68 11.91 0.91
N PRO A 76 1.61 11.43 1.59
CA PRO A 76 1.73 10.94 2.96
C PRO A 76 2.71 9.78 3.09
N GLU A 77 2.66 8.83 2.18
CA GLU A 77 3.53 7.65 2.18
C GLU A 77 5.02 8.03 2.01
N LEU A 78 5.34 8.97 1.11
CA LEU A 78 6.70 9.47 0.96
C LEU A 78 7.16 10.26 2.19
N TYR A 79 6.25 11.01 2.81
CA TYR A 79 6.56 11.77 4.02
C TYR A 79 6.88 10.85 5.21
N ASN A 80 6.15 9.76 5.37
CA ASN A 80 6.34 8.80 6.46
C ASN A 80 7.65 7.99 6.32
N ARG A 81 8.20 7.88 5.11
CA ARG A 81 9.49 7.22 4.86
C ARG A 81 10.66 8.09 5.34
N GLN A 82 11.15 7.84 6.54
CA GLN A 82 12.22 8.65 7.17
C GLN A 82 13.49 8.80 6.31
N TYR A 83 13.75 7.89 5.39
CA TYR A 83 14.85 7.96 4.44
C TYR A 83 14.56 8.83 3.22
N VAL A 84 13.30 9.17 2.93
CA VAL A 84 12.93 10.18 1.94
C VAL A 84 13.03 11.56 2.61
N LYS A 85 14.03 12.34 2.23
CA LYS A 85 14.29 13.64 2.86
C LYS A 85 13.65 14.81 2.13
N ARG A 86 13.43 14.67 0.83
CA ARG A 86 12.79 15.68 -0.03
C ARG A 86 12.08 15.01 -1.19
N PHE A 87 10.98 15.60 -1.61
CA PHE A 87 10.33 15.25 -2.87
C PHE A 87 9.75 16.50 -3.53
N ALA A 88 9.68 16.51 -4.85
CA ALA A 88 9.09 17.56 -5.64
C ALA A 88 8.25 16.99 -6.76
N TRP A 89 7.02 17.50 -6.90
CA TRP A 89 6.17 17.16 -8.01
C TRP A 89 6.62 17.90 -9.27
N PHE A 90 6.60 17.24 -10.38
CA PHE A 90 6.82 17.75 -11.72
C PHE A 90 5.53 17.49 -12.53
N ASN A 91 4.95 18.35 -13.22
CA ASN A 91 5.33 19.53 -13.92
C ASN A 91 4.50 20.75 -13.43
N GLY A 92 5.12 21.92 -13.37
CA GLY A 92 4.40 23.14 -13.00
C GLY A 92 3.48 23.64 -14.12
N THR A 93 3.85 23.49 -15.40
CA THR A 93 3.13 24.13 -16.51
C THR A 93 2.94 23.23 -17.71
N LYS A 94 1.97 23.59 -18.59
CA LYS A 94 1.70 22.95 -19.88
C LYS A 94 2.83 23.10 -20.91
N ASP A 95 3.75 24.03 -20.73
CA ASP A 95 4.80 24.36 -21.71
C ASP A 95 6.00 23.41 -21.67
N SER A 96 5.89 22.28 -20.96
CA SER A 96 6.90 21.22 -21.00
C SER A 96 6.95 20.57 -22.38
N PRO A 97 8.15 20.25 -22.90
CA PRO A 97 8.28 19.47 -24.15
C PRO A 97 7.59 18.09 -24.11
N ASN A 98 7.31 17.58 -22.90
CA ASN A 98 6.60 16.32 -22.67
C ASN A 98 5.13 16.53 -22.26
N PHE A 99 4.57 17.70 -22.51
CA PHE A 99 3.24 18.07 -22.05
C PHE A 99 2.13 17.03 -22.35
N PRO A 100 1.99 16.47 -23.56
CA PRO A 100 0.97 15.47 -23.81
C PRO A 100 1.01 14.28 -22.83
N ARG A 101 2.19 13.82 -22.49
CA ARG A 101 2.39 12.70 -21.55
C ARG A 101 2.15 13.08 -20.10
N LEU A 102 2.29 14.37 -19.76
CA LEU A 102 2.19 14.94 -18.43
C LEU A 102 0.92 15.77 -18.24
N ALA A 103 0.03 15.81 -19.22
CA ALA A 103 -1.15 16.68 -19.23
C ALA A 103 -2.05 16.50 -18.00
N SER A 104 -2.10 15.29 -17.44
CA SER A 104 -2.84 14.98 -16.21
C SER A 104 -2.08 15.29 -14.91
N SER A 105 -0.81 15.70 -14.99
CA SER A 105 0.06 15.95 -13.84
C SER A 105 0.39 17.44 -13.62
N ILE A 106 -0.26 18.33 -14.38
CA ILE A 106 0.00 19.78 -14.30
C ILE A 106 -0.56 20.38 -13.03
N LEU A 107 0.23 21.27 -12.42
CA LEU A 107 -0.18 22.01 -11.22
C LEU A 107 -0.90 23.32 -11.55
N TYR A 108 -0.67 23.88 -12.76
CA TYR A 108 -1.28 25.11 -13.23
C TYR A 108 -2.00 24.88 -14.55
N ASP A 109 -3.18 25.49 -14.70
CA ASP A 109 -3.97 25.50 -15.93
C ASP A 109 -3.43 26.52 -16.97
N GLU A 110 -4.18 26.74 -18.05
CA GLU A 110 -3.81 27.64 -19.13
C GLU A 110 -3.84 29.13 -18.75
N ASP A 111 -4.58 29.44 -17.71
CA ASP A 111 -4.75 30.81 -17.19
C ASP A 111 -3.87 31.06 -15.95
N ASP A 112 -2.88 30.20 -15.70
CA ASP A 112 -1.97 30.25 -14.55
C ASP A 112 -2.68 30.09 -13.19
N ASN A 113 -3.89 29.54 -13.15
CA ASN A 113 -4.54 29.13 -11.91
C ASN A 113 -4.09 27.74 -11.50
N LEU A 114 -4.13 27.47 -10.19
CA LEU A 114 -3.88 26.12 -9.71
C LEU A 114 -4.99 25.16 -10.19
N THR A 115 -4.59 24.02 -10.71
CA THR A 115 -5.49 22.90 -10.93
C THR A 115 -5.89 22.29 -9.56
N GLU A 116 -6.89 21.40 -9.51
CA GLU A 116 -7.22 20.66 -8.27
C GLU A 116 -6.01 19.89 -7.71
N LEU A 117 -5.13 19.39 -8.59
CA LEU A 117 -3.87 18.75 -8.22
C LEU A 117 -2.89 19.78 -7.62
N GLY A 118 -2.79 20.96 -8.25
CA GLY A 118 -1.95 22.05 -7.78
C GLY A 118 -2.41 22.60 -6.44
N GLU A 119 -3.71 22.77 -6.25
CA GLU A 119 -4.28 23.21 -4.96
C GLU A 119 -3.97 22.22 -3.85
N TYR A 120 -4.14 20.93 -4.11
CA TYR A 120 -3.82 19.91 -3.12
C TYR A 120 -2.33 19.91 -2.78
N TYR A 121 -1.44 19.96 -3.80
CA TYR A 121 0.00 19.95 -3.59
C TYR A 121 0.48 21.20 -2.82
N ALA A 122 -0.01 22.38 -3.19
CA ALA A 122 0.35 23.65 -2.53
C ALA A 122 -0.13 23.72 -1.07
N ASN A 123 -1.28 23.12 -0.77
CA ASN A 123 -1.88 23.11 0.56
C ASN A 123 -1.53 21.85 1.36
N TYR A 124 -0.79 20.90 0.77
CA TYR A 124 -0.38 19.70 1.46
C TYR A 124 0.47 20.06 2.68
N LYS A 125 -0.09 19.77 3.84
CA LYS A 125 0.63 19.85 5.11
C LYS A 125 0.79 18.41 5.58
N PRO A 126 2.02 17.88 5.59
CA PRO A 126 2.24 16.65 6.30
C PRO A 126 1.73 16.85 7.73
N ASN A 127 1.11 15.85 8.32
CA ASN A 127 0.80 15.86 9.75
C ASN A 127 2.13 15.98 10.49
N LEU A 128 2.63 17.22 10.59
CA LEU A 128 3.67 17.52 11.52
C LEU A 128 3.08 17.27 12.89
N LEU A 129 3.60 16.29 13.59
CA LEU A 129 3.55 16.24 15.03
C LEU A 129 4.26 17.51 15.54
N SER A 130 3.59 18.64 15.41
CA SER A 130 4.04 19.89 15.97
C SER A 130 3.63 19.88 17.43
N GLY A 131 4.60 19.62 18.29
CA GLY A 131 4.44 19.78 19.72
C GLY A 131 4.00 21.19 20.05
N SER A 132 2.69 21.43 20.11
CA SER A 132 2.04 22.46 20.91
C SER A 132 0.53 22.20 20.95
N GLY A 133 0.07 21.55 22.01
CA GLY A 133 -1.32 21.54 22.44
C GLY A 133 -2.14 20.42 21.82
N SER A 134 -2.41 19.41 22.62
CA SER A 134 -3.23 18.23 22.36
C SER A 134 -2.90 17.51 21.04
N ASP A 135 -1.78 16.77 21.08
CA ASP A 135 -1.56 15.68 20.13
C ASP A 135 -2.81 14.81 20.13
N PRO A 136 -3.38 14.47 18.95
CA PRO A 136 -4.25 13.31 18.91
C PRO A 136 -3.42 12.19 19.53
N VAL A 137 -3.93 11.53 20.53
CA VAL A 137 -3.31 10.34 21.12
C VAL A 137 -3.13 9.39 19.95
N ILE A 138 -1.89 9.28 19.45
CA ILE A 138 -1.55 8.20 18.53
C ILE A 138 -1.72 6.97 19.40
N GLU A 139 -2.81 6.29 19.22
CA GLU A 139 -3.01 4.99 19.84
C GLU A 139 -1.88 4.12 19.28
N ILE A 140 -0.86 3.89 20.10
CA ILE A 140 0.21 2.96 19.73
C ILE A 140 -0.42 1.59 19.80
N VAL A 141 -0.95 1.15 18.67
CA VAL A 141 -1.45 -0.22 18.54
C VAL A 141 -0.23 -1.13 18.64
N GLN A 142 -0.13 -1.81 19.77
CA GLN A 142 0.94 -2.78 19.97
C GLN A 142 0.59 -4.04 19.21
N GLU A 143 1.56 -4.57 18.47
CA GLU A 143 1.45 -5.92 17.90
C GLU A 143 1.10 -6.91 19.01
N VAL A 144 0.21 -7.84 18.71
CA VAL A 144 -0.22 -8.86 19.68
C VAL A 144 0.97 -9.74 20.04
N PRO A 145 1.35 -9.83 21.33
CA PRO A 145 2.49 -10.65 21.74
C PRO A 145 2.31 -12.12 21.30
N GLY A 146 3.33 -12.68 20.67
CA GLY A 146 3.29 -14.06 20.14
C GLY A 146 2.61 -14.21 18.79
N ASN A 147 2.19 -13.13 18.15
CA ASN A 147 1.69 -13.19 16.76
C ASN A 147 2.80 -13.68 15.83
N PHE A 148 2.54 -14.74 15.10
CA PHE A 148 3.44 -15.29 14.09
C PHE A 148 3.53 -14.43 12.82
N LEU A 149 2.56 -13.54 12.61
CA LEU A 149 2.58 -12.56 11.55
C LEU A 149 3.24 -11.26 12.03
N GLN A 150 3.95 -10.62 11.14
CA GLN A 150 4.51 -9.29 11.39
C GLN A 150 3.61 -8.24 10.77
N ASN A 151 3.52 -7.07 11.40
CA ASN A 151 2.72 -5.96 10.93
C ASN A 151 1.26 -6.37 10.63
N GLY A 152 0.67 -7.14 11.54
CA GLY A 152 -0.71 -7.62 11.41
C GLY A 152 -1.74 -6.52 11.60
N THR A 153 -1.39 -5.47 12.32
CA THR A 153 -2.17 -4.25 12.54
C THR A 153 -1.99 -3.21 11.43
N PHE A 154 -1.05 -3.44 10.48
CA PHE A 154 -0.67 -2.50 9.41
C PHE A 154 -0.12 -1.15 9.89
N GLU A 155 0.14 -0.97 11.19
CA GLU A 155 0.54 0.29 11.79
C GLU A 155 2.01 0.70 11.55
N SER A 156 2.79 -0.14 10.87
CA SER A 156 4.15 0.25 10.45
C SER A 156 4.17 1.37 9.41
N GLY A 157 3.02 1.71 8.80
CA GLY A 157 2.92 2.66 7.70
C GLY A 157 3.47 2.13 6.37
N ASP A 158 3.86 0.85 6.34
CA ASP A 158 4.36 0.11 5.19
C ASP A 158 3.69 -1.27 5.17
N ILE A 159 3.39 -1.80 3.99
CA ILE A 159 2.80 -3.15 3.87
C ILE A 159 3.77 -4.26 4.27
N THR A 160 5.08 -4.01 4.27
CA THR A 160 6.10 -5.03 4.55
C THR A 160 5.95 -5.63 5.97
N PRO A 161 6.02 -6.96 6.13
CA PRO A 161 6.37 -7.99 5.13
C PRO A 161 5.16 -8.55 4.35
N TRP A 162 4.00 -7.96 4.46
CA TRP A 162 2.88 -8.31 3.60
C TRP A 162 3.18 -7.92 2.16
N ALA A 163 2.70 -8.71 1.22
CA ALA A 163 2.77 -8.40 -0.20
C ALA A 163 1.36 -8.31 -0.80
N GLY A 164 1.21 -7.40 -1.74
CA GLY A 164 -0.03 -7.21 -2.48
C GLY A 164 0.09 -7.72 -3.93
N PHE A 165 -1.02 -8.18 -4.48
CA PHE A 165 -1.13 -8.51 -5.89
C PHE A 165 -2.33 -7.82 -6.50
N LYS A 166 -2.17 -7.24 -7.70
CA LYS A 166 -3.16 -6.45 -8.44
C LYS A 166 -3.67 -5.24 -7.63
N ASN A 167 -4.94 -5.24 -7.21
CA ASN A 167 -5.61 -4.09 -6.61
C ASN A 167 -5.44 -4.00 -5.08
N ALA A 168 -4.48 -4.71 -4.50
CA ALA A 168 -4.18 -4.65 -3.08
C ALA A 168 -3.34 -3.41 -2.75
N VAL A 169 -3.75 -2.66 -1.76
CA VAL A 169 -3.08 -1.43 -1.31
C VAL A 169 -3.18 -1.26 0.20
N LEU A 170 -2.17 -0.62 0.79
CA LEU A 170 -2.30 -0.01 2.10
C LEU A 170 -3.06 1.31 2.00
N THR A 171 -3.72 1.69 3.07
CA THR A 171 -4.33 3.00 3.18
C THR A 171 -4.11 3.59 4.57
N SER A 172 -4.48 4.86 4.74
CA SER A 172 -4.35 5.61 5.98
C SER A 172 -5.68 5.73 6.71
N SER A 173 -5.67 6.37 7.88
CA SER A 173 -6.81 6.66 8.77
C SER A 173 -8.05 7.25 8.09
N ALA A 174 -7.93 7.82 6.89
CA ALA A 174 -9.08 8.34 6.13
C ALA A 174 -10.12 7.26 5.76
N GLN A 175 -9.81 5.99 5.94
CA GLN A 175 -10.69 4.85 5.65
C GLN A 175 -11.28 4.20 6.90
N GLU A 176 -11.13 4.82 8.08
CA GLU A 176 -11.66 4.31 9.35
C GLU A 176 -11.18 2.88 9.64
N PRO A 177 -9.90 2.67 10.02
CA PRO A 177 -9.37 1.36 10.39
C PRO A 177 -10.14 0.79 11.60
N ASN A 178 -10.02 -0.52 11.85
CA ASN A 178 -10.60 -1.14 13.04
C ASN A 178 -9.87 -0.67 14.29
N THR A 179 -8.54 -0.67 14.24
CA THR A 179 -7.69 -0.06 15.27
C THR A 179 -6.64 0.84 14.64
N GLY A 180 -6.05 1.73 15.42
CA GLY A 180 -4.93 2.57 14.97
C GLY A 180 -5.25 3.53 13.83
N ASN A 181 -4.31 3.62 12.88
CA ASN A 181 -4.32 4.63 11.83
C ASN A 181 -4.29 4.04 10.41
N PHE A 182 -3.94 2.77 10.26
CA PHE A 182 -3.73 2.13 8.97
C PHE A 182 -4.53 0.85 8.84
N LEU A 183 -4.80 0.46 7.64
CA LEU A 183 -5.42 -0.80 7.27
C LEU A 183 -4.93 -1.24 5.90
N ALA A 184 -5.10 -2.50 5.56
CA ALA A 184 -4.92 -2.99 4.20
C ALA A 184 -6.25 -3.07 3.46
N ARG A 185 -6.24 -2.88 2.14
CA ARG A 185 -7.45 -2.98 1.33
C ARG A 185 -7.17 -3.61 -0.03
N ILE A 186 -8.22 -4.18 -0.60
CA ILE A 186 -8.24 -4.62 -2.00
C ILE A 186 -9.33 -3.80 -2.70
N GLU A 187 -8.90 -2.96 -3.64
CA GLU A 187 -9.79 -2.11 -4.45
C GLU A 187 -10.76 -2.95 -5.31
N PRO A 188 -11.78 -2.38 -5.94
CA PRO A 188 -12.65 -3.11 -6.85
C PRO A 188 -11.86 -3.96 -7.86
N HIS A 189 -12.45 -5.04 -8.34
CA HIS A 189 -11.84 -6.13 -9.10
C HIS A 189 -11.08 -7.14 -8.21
N ASP A 190 -10.30 -8.02 -8.83
CA ASP A 190 -9.58 -9.06 -8.11
C ASP A 190 -8.24 -8.56 -7.53
N GLY A 191 -7.83 -9.19 -6.48
CA GLY A 191 -6.56 -8.91 -5.83
C GLY A 191 -6.30 -9.81 -4.63
N SER A 192 -5.09 -9.78 -4.11
CA SER A 192 -4.77 -10.51 -2.88
C SER A 192 -3.77 -9.76 -2.02
N ILE A 193 -3.87 -10.00 -0.72
CA ILE A 193 -2.90 -9.59 0.30
C ILE A 193 -2.39 -10.87 0.94
N PHE A 194 -1.08 -11.03 1.09
CA PHE A 194 -0.52 -12.25 1.64
C PHE A 194 0.77 -12.00 2.41
N GLN A 195 1.05 -12.93 3.35
CA GLN A 195 2.32 -12.98 4.07
C GLN A 195 2.83 -14.42 4.11
N ILE A 196 4.16 -14.59 4.04
CA ILE A 196 4.87 -15.84 4.21
C ILE A 196 5.49 -15.82 5.61
N PHE A 197 5.33 -16.90 6.37
CA PHE A 197 5.76 -16.99 7.76
C PHE A 197 5.98 -18.45 8.15
N ASP A 198 6.70 -18.66 9.25
CA ASP A 198 7.07 -19.99 9.72
C ASP A 198 6.15 -20.43 10.86
N LEU A 199 5.71 -21.70 10.84
CA LEU A 199 4.90 -22.34 11.87
C LEU A 199 5.43 -23.74 12.14
N GLU A 200 5.32 -24.18 13.37
CA GLU A 200 5.66 -25.57 13.75
C GLU A 200 4.63 -26.56 13.20
N ILE A 201 5.14 -27.63 12.59
CA ILE A 201 4.31 -28.72 12.08
C ILE A 201 3.59 -29.45 13.22
N ASN A 202 2.40 -30.01 12.91
CA ASN A 202 1.54 -30.74 13.84
C ASN A 202 1.02 -29.93 15.04
N LYS A 203 1.23 -28.60 15.03
CA LYS A 203 0.66 -27.68 16.01
C LYS A 203 -0.68 -27.11 15.51
N LYS A 204 -1.51 -26.72 16.47
CA LYS A 204 -2.76 -26.00 16.22
C LYS A 204 -2.56 -24.52 16.35
N TYR A 205 -3.21 -23.76 15.47
CA TYR A 205 -3.19 -22.31 15.45
C TYR A 205 -4.59 -21.76 15.26
N GLU A 206 -4.77 -20.52 15.72
CA GLU A 206 -5.95 -19.72 15.43
C GLU A 206 -5.51 -18.49 14.64
N LEU A 207 -6.10 -18.29 13.46
CA LEU A 207 -6.06 -17.04 12.71
C LEU A 207 -7.28 -16.22 13.13
N SER A 208 -7.07 -14.99 13.56
CA SER A 208 -8.11 -13.99 13.72
C SER A 208 -7.80 -12.75 12.89
N PHE A 209 -8.83 -12.07 12.40
CA PHE A 209 -8.70 -10.83 11.67
C PHE A 209 -10.02 -10.06 11.69
N PHE A 210 -9.94 -8.75 11.50
CA PHE A 210 -11.11 -7.91 11.25
C PHE A 210 -11.24 -7.61 9.77
N SER A 211 -12.48 -7.63 9.28
CA SER A 211 -12.77 -7.30 7.89
C SER A 211 -14.09 -6.58 7.74
N ARG A 212 -14.17 -5.73 6.72
CA ARG A 212 -15.42 -5.11 6.27
C ARG A 212 -15.37 -4.82 4.78
N TRP A 213 -16.50 -4.48 4.22
CA TRP A 213 -16.64 -4.04 2.85
C TRP A 213 -17.06 -2.57 2.78
N LYS A 214 -16.73 -1.89 1.71
CA LYS A 214 -17.21 -0.51 1.47
C LYS A 214 -18.73 -0.44 1.35
N SER A 215 -19.36 -1.51 0.88
CA SER A 215 -20.80 -1.73 0.80
C SER A 215 -21.05 -3.24 0.75
N GLU A 216 -22.27 -3.69 1.07
CA GLU A 216 -22.61 -5.10 1.07
C GLU A 216 -22.30 -5.78 -0.29
N PRO A 217 -21.45 -6.82 -0.33
CA PRO A 217 -21.05 -7.47 -1.57
C PRO A 217 -22.01 -8.59 -1.97
N SER A 218 -22.06 -8.88 -3.27
CA SER A 218 -22.81 -10.04 -3.80
C SER A 218 -22.19 -11.39 -3.40
N ASN A 219 -20.89 -11.40 -3.13
CA ASN A 219 -20.12 -12.57 -2.71
C ASN A 219 -19.03 -12.13 -1.72
N THR A 220 -18.15 -13.02 -1.30
CA THR A 220 -17.10 -12.76 -0.32
C THR A 220 -15.71 -13.05 -0.89
N PHE A 221 -14.70 -12.81 -0.08
CA PHE A 221 -13.30 -13.15 -0.38
C PHE A 221 -12.96 -14.54 0.17
N ASN A 222 -11.81 -15.06 -0.24
CA ASN A 222 -11.31 -16.36 0.20
C ASN A 222 -10.11 -16.19 1.14
N VAL A 223 -10.08 -16.96 2.20
CA VAL A 223 -8.92 -17.12 3.08
C VAL A 223 -8.26 -18.45 2.80
N VAL A 224 -6.97 -18.39 2.48
CA VAL A 224 -6.20 -19.60 2.14
C VAL A 224 -4.94 -19.63 3.00
N ILE A 225 -4.70 -20.75 3.68
CA ILE A 225 -3.40 -21.05 4.27
C ILE A 225 -2.84 -22.27 3.55
N ARG A 226 -1.62 -22.14 3.04
CA ARG A 226 -1.01 -23.17 2.20
C ARG A 226 0.48 -23.30 2.46
N ASN A 227 1.07 -24.43 2.05
CA ASN A 227 2.51 -24.56 1.92
C ASN A 227 3.00 -23.66 0.76
N GLU A 228 4.00 -22.82 1.01
CA GLU A 228 4.52 -21.91 -0.03
C GLU A 228 5.30 -22.66 -1.11
N GLU A 229 5.98 -23.75 -0.75
CA GLU A 229 6.84 -24.49 -1.66
C GLU A 229 6.07 -25.22 -2.77
N ASP A 230 5.01 -25.95 -2.41
CA ASP A 230 4.22 -26.76 -3.35
C ASP A 230 2.82 -26.23 -3.63
N GLY A 231 2.39 -25.22 -2.88
CA GLY A 231 1.09 -24.59 -3.00
C GLY A 231 -0.08 -25.40 -2.44
N ASN A 232 0.19 -26.54 -1.78
CA ASN A 232 -0.85 -27.36 -1.16
C ASN A 232 -1.57 -26.61 -0.05
N LYS A 233 -2.89 -26.46 -0.19
CA LYS A 233 -3.74 -25.77 0.79
C LYS A 233 -4.07 -26.71 1.94
N PHE A 234 -3.85 -26.26 3.17
CA PHE A 234 -4.26 -26.98 4.37
C PHE A 234 -5.35 -26.26 5.18
N LYS A 235 -5.66 -25.02 4.86
CA LYS A 235 -6.90 -24.35 5.26
C LYS A 235 -7.42 -23.53 4.10
N PHE A 236 -8.67 -23.68 3.80
CA PHE A 236 -9.37 -22.91 2.76
C PHE A 236 -10.78 -22.60 3.26
N VAL A 237 -11.13 -21.32 3.30
CA VAL A 237 -12.46 -20.85 3.70
C VAL A 237 -13.02 -20.00 2.58
N GLU A 238 -14.17 -20.38 2.11
CA GLU A 238 -14.94 -19.72 1.07
C GLU A 238 -16.39 -19.59 1.55
N HIS A 239 -17.00 -18.45 1.29
CA HIS A 239 -18.41 -18.18 1.63
C HIS A 239 -18.78 -18.08 3.13
N GLU A 240 -17.87 -18.33 4.04
CA GLU A 240 -18.11 -18.25 5.49
C GLU A 240 -17.72 -16.88 6.09
N ILE A 241 -17.13 -16.03 5.29
CA ILE A 241 -16.65 -14.70 5.73
C ILE A 241 -17.83 -13.71 5.70
N PRO A 242 -18.02 -12.90 6.75
CA PRO A 242 -19.10 -11.93 6.81
C PRO A 242 -19.13 -10.96 5.63
N LYS A 243 -20.31 -10.69 5.11
CA LYS A 243 -20.59 -9.73 4.04
C LYS A 243 -21.11 -8.42 4.63
N SER A 244 -20.35 -7.83 5.53
CA SER A 244 -20.74 -6.64 6.29
C SER A 244 -19.97 -5.41 5.85
N ASP A 245 -20.57 -4.25 5.89
CA ASP A 245 -19.95 -2.93 5.81
C ASP A 245 -19.46 -2.42 7.19
N GLU A 246 -19.82 -3.12 8.26
CA GLU A 246 -19.29 -2.92 9.60
C GLU A 246 -18.10 -3.87 9.85
N TRP A 247 -17.16 -3.45 10.69
CA TRP A 247 -16.04 -4.29 11.10
C TRP A 247 -16.54 -5.55 11.82
N THR A 248 -16.10 -6.69 11.33
CA THR A 248 -16.47 -8.00 11.87
C THR A 248 -15.23 -8.86 12.08
N GLU A 249 -15.09 -9.40 13.29
CA GLU A 249 -14.03 -10.36 13.62
C GLU A 249 -14.35 -11.73 13.04
N THR A 250 -13.35 -12.35 12.43
CA THR A 250 -13.40 -13.75 11.98
C THR A 250 -12.30 -14.54 12.67
N LYS A 251 -12.62 -15.74 13.18
CA LYS A 251 -11.67 -16.66 13.81
C LYS A 251 -11.69 -18.02 13.10
N LEU A 252 -10.52 -18.53 12.73
CA LEU A 252 -10.35 -19.76 11.99
C LEU A 252 -9.28 -20.63 12.64
N GLU A 253 -9.63 -21.83 13.05
CA GLU A 253 -8.66 -22.80 13.56
C GLU A 253 -8.08 -23.65 12.42
N PHE A 254 -6.82 -23.98 12.51
CA PHE A 254 -6.15 -24.88 11.59
C PHE A 254 -4.98 -25.61 12.28
N THR A 255 -4.58 -26.72 11.65
CA THR A 255 -3.39 -27.49 12.07
C THR A 255 -2.41 -27.49 10.91
N VAL A 256 -1.13 -27.28 11.19
CA VAL A 256 -0.07 -27.32 10.19
C VAL A 256 0.32 -28.78 9.90
N PRO A 257 0.16 -29.28 8.67
CA PRO A 257 0.57 -30.64 8.30
C PRO A 257 2.10 -30.84 8.41
N ASP A 258 2.53 -32.07 8.60
CA ASP A 258 3.95 -32.45 8.67
C ASP A 258 4.73 -32.24 7.36
N SER A 259 4.04 -32.07 6.25
CA SER A 259 4.62 -31.82 4.93
C SER A 259 4.85 -30.31 4.63
N VAL A 260 4.49 -29.42 5.56
CA VAL A 260 4.65 -27.97 5.34
C VAL A 260 6.04 -27.51 5.75
N SER A 261 6.76 -26.92 4.81
CA SER A 261 8.08 -26.32 5.04
C SER A 261 7.96 -24.84 5.43
N LEU A 262 7.03 -24.13 4.82
CA LEU A 262 6.84 -22.69 5.02
C LEU A 262 5.37 -22.33 4.72
N SER A 263 4.74 -21.61 5.63
CA SER A 263 3.31 -21.27 5.51
C SER A 263 3.11 -19.96 4.77
N LYS A 264 2.02 -19.88 4.00
CA LYS A 264 1.55 -18.65 3.35
C LYS A 264 0.07 -18.44 3.63
N LEU A 265 -0.23 -17.31 4.27
CA LEU A 265 -1.60 -16.81 4.42
C LEU A 265 -1.94 -15.89 3.25
N VAL A 266 -3.08 -16.10 2.62
CA VAL A 266 -3.58 -15.29 1.50
C VAL A 266 -5.02 -14.89 1.74
N PHE A 267 -5.29 -13.60 1.70
CA PHE A 267 -6.63 -13.04 1.54
C PHE A 267 -6.83 -12.73 0.06
N TYR A 268 -7.73 -13.45 -0.59
CA TYR A 268 -7.94 -13.34 -2.02
C TYR A 268 -9.36 -12.91 -2.34
N LYS A 269 -9.49 -11.73 -2.96
CA LYS A 269 -10.74 -11.25 -3.53
C LYS A 269 -10.83 -11.68 -4.99
N PRO A 270 -11.77 -12.56 -5.36
CA PRO A 270 -11.90 -13.04 -6.74
C PRO A 270 -12.50 -11.97 -7.66
N GLN A 271 -12.20 -12.10 -8.94
CA GLN A 271 -12.92 -11.34 -9.97
C GLN A 271 -14.26 -12.00 -10.23
N LEU A 272 -15.34 -11.26 -10.00
CA LEU A 272 -16.71 -11.74 -10.18
C LEU A 272 -17.54 -10.72 -10.96
N ASP A 273 -18.68 -11.16 -11.46
CA ASP A 273 -19.74 -10.33 -12.01
C ASP A 273 -21.03 -10.54 -11.18
N PRO A 274 -21.57 -9.51 -10.51
CA PRO A 274 -21.06 -8.12 -10.44
C PRO A 274 -19.72 -8.01 -9.72
N ILE A 275 -18.97 -6.94 -10.05
CA ILE A 275 -17.67 -6.62 -9.44
C ILE A 275 -17.86 -6.41 -7.93
N LEU A 276 -17.03 -7.07 -7.15
CA LEU A 276 -17.03 -6.90 -5.69
C LEU A 276 -16.51 -5.52 -5.29
N PRO A 277 -17.12 -4.86 -4.29
CA PRO A 277 -16.66 -3.57 -3.78
C PRO A 277 -15.28 -3.66 -3.14
N THR A 278 -14.74 -2.52 -2.69
CA THR A 278 -13.50 -2.48 -1.90
C THR A 278 -13.65 -3.31 -0.64
N PHE A 279 -12.68 -4.17 -0.40
CA PHE A 279 -12.54 -4.98 0.80
C PHE A 279 -11.47 -4.38 1.71
N PHE A 280 -11.73 -4.30 3.00
CA PHE A 280 -10.84 -3.79 4.03
C PHE A 280 -10.44 -4.90 5.00
N LEU A 281 -9.19 -4.90 5.43
CA LEU A 281 -8.58 -5.89 6.32
C LEU A 281 -7.75 -5.19 7.37
N ASP A 282 -7.87 -5.64 8.63
CA ASP A 282 -7.14 -5.10 9.76
C ASP A 282 -6.93 -6.14 10.86
N ASP A 283 -6.00 -5.87 11.78
CA ASP A 283 -5.73 -6.64 13.00
C ASP A 283 -5.60 -8.15 12.76
N VAL A 284 -4.72 -8.53 11.86
CA VAL A 284 -4.48 -9.94 11.50
C VAL A 284 -3.53 -10.60 12.47
N VAL A 285 -3.98 -11.66 13.13
CA VAL A 285 -3.24 -12.34 14.18
C VAL A 285 -3.25 -13.85 13.97
N VAL A 286 -2.09 -14.50 14.10
CA VAL A 286 -1.96 -15.96 14.18
C VAL A 286 -1.29 -16.32 15.49
N LEU A 287 -1.96 -17.07 16.33
CA LEU A 287 -1.43 -17.55 17.61
C LEU A 287 -1.46 -19.08 17.68
N GLU A 288 -0.49 -19.67 18.39
CA GLU A 288 -0.54 -21.08 18.75
C GLU A 288 -1.69 -21.32 19.72
N LYS A 289 -2.40 -22.41 19.52
CA LYS A 289 -3.49 -22.86 20.39
C LYS A 289 -3.03 -24.07 21.20
N GLU A 290 -3.23 -24.02 22.53
CA GLU A 290 -2.96 -25.14 23.44
C GLU A 290 -3.82 -26.36 23.16
#